data_fed2469606eaee2a09bb0bb1a3c1c45d
#
_entry.id   fed2469606eaee2a09bb0bb1a3c1c45d
#
_cell.length_a   1.000
_cell.length_b   1.000
_cell.length_c   1.000
_cell.angle_alpha   90.00
_cell.angle_beta   90.00
_cell.angle_gamma   90.00
#
_symmetry.space_group_name_H-M   'P 1'
#
loop_
_entity.id
_entity.type
_entity.pdbx_description
1 polymer ?
#
loop_
_entity_poly.entity_id
_entity_poly.type
_entity_poly.pdbx_seq_one_letter_code
_entity_poly.pdbx_strand_id
1 'polypeptide(L)'
;KVKFFPIMFSRLSGHEMYSVKLETNTLLIPRNFDERIDPDADEQDTPATDGYIIVPHEDEDINDFLLDPNSDEIPDDWFTIDRRGNRRLKPTYSERIPRLIYFNKYGNAAENADLLGECIAGIYVASPLRYDPTAKAIYTGSSKEWSKLSKIGSEGRSTATTVLSYENIIEMKAADVPSS
;
A
#
# COMPACT_ATOMS: atom_id res chain seq x y z
N LYS A 1 22.56 -0.54 1.90
CA LYS A 1 22.31 0.31 0.74
C LYS A 1 20.92 0.89 0.83
N VAL A 2 20.78 2.20 0.61
CA VAL A 2 19.49 2.91 0.61
C VAL A 2 18.59 2.31 -0.47
N LYS A 3 17.31 2.10 -0.15
CA LYS A 3 16.28 1.57 -1.05
C LYS A 3 15.53 2.70 -1.77
N PHE A 4 15.22 2.46 -3.02
CA PHE A 4 14.39 3.32 -3.85
C PHE A 4 13.15 2.54 -4.28
N PHE A 5 11.98 3.13 -4.14
CA PHE A 5 10.73 2.46 -4.42
C PHE A 5 10.02 3.11 -5.61
N PRO A 6 9.53 2.34 -6.59
CA PRO A 6 8.70 2.88 -7.67
C PRO A 6 7.42 3.49 -7.15
N ILE A 7 7.03 4.64 -7.69
CA ILE A 7 5.80 5.34 -7.31
C ILE A 7 4.69 5.02 -8.30
N MET A 8 3.53 4.74 -7.73
CA MET A 8 2.25 4.67 -8.40
C MET A 8 1.31 5.72 -7.81
N PHE A 9 0.26 6.08 -8.53
CA PHE A 9 -0.75 7.03 -8.08
C PHE A 9 -2.12 6.38 -8.09
N SER A 10 -2.88 6.57 -7.03
CA SER A 10 -4.29 6.21 -7.02
C SER A 10 -5.01 6.99 -8.13
N ARG A 11 -5.76 6.30 -8.98
CA ARG A 11 -6.58 6.97 -10.01
C ARG A 11 -7.78 7.70 -9.43
N LEU A 12 -8.17 7.37 -8.20
CA LEU A 12 -9.32 7.99 -7.52
C LEU A 12 -8.91 9.24 -6.74
N SER A 13 -7.81 9.17 -5.98
CA SER A 13 -7.37 10.26 -5.11
C SER A 13 -6.18 11.06 -5.64
N GLY A 14 -5.36 10.46 -6.52
CA GLY A 14 -4.08 11.01 -6.94
C GLY A 14 -2.95 10.85 -5.92
N HIS A 15 -3.21 10.21 -4.79
CA HIS A 15 -2.20 9.99 -3.74
C HIS A 15 -1.12 8.99 -4.20
N GLU A 16 0.11 9.23 -3.75
CA GLU A 16 1.26 8.37 -4.05
C GLU A 16 1.16 7.04 -3.30
N MET A 17 1.55 5.98 -3.98
CA MET A 17 1.71 4.63 -3.43
C MET A 17 3.05 4.05 -3.90
N TYR A 18 3.88 3.61 -2.97
CA TYR A 18 5.18 3.01 -3.29
C TYR A 18 5.04 1.52 -3.52
N SER A 19 5.40 1.05 -4.71
CA SER A 19 5.31 -0.36 -5.09
C SER A 19 6.41 -1.17 -4.41
N VAL A 20 6.02 -2.13 -3.59
CA VAL A 20 6.92 -2.91 -2.75
C VAL A 20 6.56 -4.39 -2.75
N LYS A 21 7.55 -5.20 -2.36
CA LYS A 21 7.35 -6.56 -1.90
C LYS A 21 7.79 -6.63 -0.44
N LEU A 22 6.95 -7.15 0.42
CA LEU A 22 7.25 -7.36 1.83
C LEU A 22 7.71 -8.80 2.06
N GLU A 23 9.00 -9.00 2.26
CA GLU A 23 9.57 -10.31 2.54
C GLU A 23 9.60 -10.59 4.04
N THR A 24 9.13 -11.75 4.44
CA THR A 24 9.12 -12.24 5.84
C THR A 24 8.58 -11.24 6.87
N ASN A 25 7.75 -10.29 6.43
CA ASN A 25 7.22 -9.17 7.24
C ASN A 25 8.28 -8.23 7.84
N THR A 26 9.54 -8.32 7.40
CA THR A 26 10.65 -7.57 7.98
C THR A 26 11.50 -6.80 6.98
N LEU A 27 11.28 -7.01 5.68
CA LEU A 27 12.07 -6.37 4.64
C LEU A 27 11.21 -5.92 3.46
N LEU A 28 11.25 -4.62 3.17
CA LEU A 28 10.68 -4.03 1.97
C LEU A 28 11.67 -4.08 0.81
N ILE A 29 11.25 -4.63 -0.31
CA ILE A 29 12.01 -4.66 -1.55
C ILE A 29 11.25 -3.87 -2.61
N PRO A 30 11.91 -3.04 -3.44
CA PRO A 30 11.29 -2.40 -4.58
C PRO A 30 10.67 -3.44 -5.51
N ARG A 31 9.42 -3.20 -5.92
CA ARG A 31 8.72 -4.04 -6.88
C ARG A 31 8.44 -3.26 -8.15
N ASN A 32 8.91 -3.75 -9.28
CA ASN A 32 8.53 -3.18 -10.56
C ASN A 32 7.08 -3.55 -10.88
N PHE A 33 6.24 -2.56 -11.12
CA PHE A 33 4.82 -2.76 -11.39
C PHE A 33 4.57 -3.58 -12.67
N ASP A 34 5.46 -3.47 -13.65
CA ASP A 34 5.32 -4.16 -14.94
C ASP A 34 5.73 -5.64 -14.91
N GLU A 35 6.48 -6.07 -13.91
CA GLU A 35 7.05 -7.43 -13.87
C GLU A 35 6.02 -8.54 -13.71
N ARG A 36 4.74 -8.23 -13.44
CA ARG A 36 3.68 -9.20 -13.21
C ARG A 36 2.31 -8.80 -13.74
N ILE A 37 2.24 -8.08 -14.82
CA ILE A 37 0.97 -7.97 -15.54
C ILE A 37 0.92 -9.15 -16.53
N ASP A 38 0.70 -10.35 -16.01
CA ASP A 38 0.10 -11.39 -16.81
C ASP A 38 -1.39 -11.04 -16.93
N PRO A 39 -1.87 -10.65 -18.12
CA PRO A 39 -3.27 -10.27 -18.30
C PRO A 39 -4.24 -11.45 -18.02
N ASP A 40 -3.73 -12.65 -17.96
CA ASP A 40 -4.50 -13.87 -17.73
C ASP A 40 -4.29 -14.44 -16.30
N ALA A 41 -3.40 -13.85 -15.48
CA ALA A 41 -3.26 -14.25 -14.10
C ALA A 41 -4.50 -13.87 -13.30
N ASP A 42 -5.13 -14.86 -12.69
CA ASP A 42 -6.18 -14.65 -11.71
C ASP A 42 -5.63 -13.78 -10.58
N GLU A 43 -6.38 -12.73 -10.20
CA GLU A 43 -5.99 -11.84 -9.09
C GLU A 43 -5.74 -12.61 -7.76
N GLN A 44 -6.18 -13.86 -7.69
CA GLN A 44 -6.01 -14.75 -6.54
C GLN A 44 -4.59 -15.34 -6.44
N ASP A 45 -3.85 -15.39 -7.55
CA ASP A 45 -2.51 -16.00 -7.60
C ASP A 45 -1.38 -15.05 -7.17
N THR A 46 -1.68 -13.75 -6.92
CA THR A 46 -0.68 -12.80 -6.48
C THR A 46 -0.36 -13.02 -4.99
N PRO A 47 0.90 -13.27 -4.63
CA PRO A 47 1.28 -13.41 -3.23
C PRO A 47 0.88 -12.17 -2.41
N ALA A 48 0.33 -12.38 -1.22
CA ALA A 48 -0.05 -11.28 -0.32
C ALA A 48 1.15 -10.44 0.17
N THR A 49 2.36 -10.84 -0.18
CA THR A 49 3.60 -10.10 0.09
C THR A 49 3.85 -8.97 -0.89
N ASP A 50 3.30 -9.04 -2.10
CA ASP A 50 3.35 -7.94 -3.06
C ASP A 50 2.33 -6.87 -2.66
N GLY A 51 2.71 -5.60 -2.73
CA GLY A 51 1.81 -4.54 -2.28
C GLY A 51 2.33 -3.14 -2.47
N TYR A 52 1.77 -2.25 -1.68
CA TYR A 52 2.04 -0.81 -1.71
C TYR A 52 2.24 -0.27 -0.30
N ILE A 53 3.14 0.70 -0.18
CA ILE A 53 3.27 1.54 1.02
C ILE A 53 2.69 2.92 0.72
N ILE A 54 1.82 3.39 1.58
CA ILE A 54 1.31 4.75 1.59
C ILE A 54 1.96 5.48 2.76
N VAL A 55 2.56 6.63 2.47
CA VAL A 55 3.11 7.52 3.50
C VAL A 55 2.19 8.73 3.56
N PRO A 56 1.49 8.96 4.69
CA PRO A 56 0.61 10.10 4.83
C PRO A 56 1.36 11.42 4.64
N HIS A 57 0.71 12.41 4.01
CA HIS A 57 1.20 13.79 3.98
C HIS A 57 1.10 14.41 5.37
N GLU A 58 1.72 15.58 5.58
CA GLU A 58 1.79 16.21 6.92
C GLU A 58 0.43 16.57 7.52
N ASP A 59 -0.52 16.94 6.67
CA ASP A 59 -1.89 17.31 7.04
C ASP A 59 -2.84 16.10 7.20
N GLU A 60 -2.33 14.88 7.02
CA GLU A 60 -3.10 13.65 7.06
C GLU A 60 -2.81 12.86 8.34
N ASP A 61 -3.85 12.32 8.98
CA ASP A 61 -3.71 11.38 10.09
C ASP A 61 -3.55 9.96 9.53
N ILE A 62 -2.47 9.27 9.92
CA ILE A 62 -2.22 7.90 9.49
C ILE A 62 -3.37 6.93 9.85
N ASN A 63 -4.09 7.22 10.93
CA ASN A 63 -5.23 6.40 11.34
C ASN A 63 -6.41 6.49 10.38
N ASP A 64 -6.53 7.56 9.60
CA ASP A 64 -7.58 7.73 8.59
C ASP A 64 -7.41 6.75 7.41
N PHE A 65 -6.22 6.19 7.24
CA PHE A 65 -5.92 5.19 6.21
C PHE A 65 -6.19 3.75 6.64
N LEU A 66 -6.52 3.53 7.91
CA LEU A 66 -6.87 2.21 8.42
C LEU A 66 -8.37 1.93 8.20
N LEU A 67 -8.68 0.68 7.96
CA LEU A 67 -10.05 0.21 7.83
C LEU A 67 -10.40 -0.64 9.05
N ASP A 68 -11.50 -0.29 9.74
CA ASP A 68 -12.03 -1.14 10.81
C ASP A 68 -12.57 -2.45 10.21
N PRO A 69 -12.00 -3.62 10.57
CA PRO A 69 -12.46 -4.91 10.08
C PRO A 69 -13.94 -5.22 10.39
N ASN A 70 -14.53 -4.51 11.34
CA ASN A 70 -15.93 -4.68 11.73
C ASN A 70 -16.86 -3.61 11.11
N SER A 71 -16.31 -2.72 10.27
CA SER A 71 -17.10 -1.67 9.62
C SER A 71 -18.20 -2.24 8.73
N ASP A 72 -19.37 -1.63 8.78
CA ASP A 72 -20.48 -1.93 7.88
C ASP A 72 -20.21 -1.48 6.42
N GLU A 73 -19.14 -0.72 6.20
CA GLU A 73 -18.69 -0.32 4.86
C GLU A 73 -18.07 -1.47 4.07
N ILE A 74 -17.64 -2.53 4.77
CA ILE A 74 -17.04 -3.70 4.13
C ILE A 74 -18.14 -4.60 3.55
N PRO A 75 -18.05 -4.99 2.27
CA PRO A 75 -19.04 -5.84 1.63
C PRO A 75 -19.25 -7.17 2.37
N ASP A 76 -20.49 -7.63 2.44
CA ASP A 76 -20.83 -8.87 3.13
C ASP A 76 -20.16 -10.12 2.55
N ASP A 77 -19.85 -10.10 1.25
CA ASP A 77 -19.17 -11.20 0.57
C ASP A 77 -17.71 -11.38 1.00
N TRP A 78 -17.13 -10.39 1.71
CA TRP A 78 -15.80 -10.51 2.34
C TRP A 78 -15.83 -11.33 3.63
N PHE A 79 -17.01 -11.63 4.17
CA PHE A 79 -17.17 -12.33 5.43
C PHE A 79 -17.67 -13.77 5.24
N THR A 80 -17.37 -14.58 6.24
CA THR A 80 -18.04 -15.85 6.50
C THR A 80 -18.75 -15.75 7.84
N ILE A 81 -19.84 -16.48 7.96
CA ILE A 81 -20.54 -16.64 9.26
C ILE A 81 -20.16 -18.01 9.81
N ASP A 82 -19.59 -18.02 11.01
CA ASP A 82 -19.24 -19.27 11.68
C ASP A 82 -20.50 -19.98 12.21
N ARG A 83 -20.32 -21.23 12.70
CA ARG A 83 -21.42 -22.04 13.23
C ARG A 83 -22.13 -21.41 14.44
N ARG A 84 -21.53 -20.40 15.06
CA ARG A 84 -22.06 -19.66 16.20
C ARG A 84 -22.73 -18.34 15.79
N GLY A 85 -22.79 -18.05 14.49
CA GLY A 85 -23.36 -16.81 13.95
C GLY A 85 -22.40 -15.61 13.99
N ASN A 86 -21.11 -15.79 14.31
CA ASN A 86 -20.14 -14.70 14.32
C ASN A 86 -19.65 -14.40 12.90
N ARG A 87 -19.62 -13.12 12.57
CA ARG A 87 -19.09 -12.59 11.30
C ARG A 87 -17.57 -12.56 11.36
N ARG A 88 -16.88 -13.20 10.41
CA ARG A 88 -15.40 -13.22 10.31
C ARG A 88 -14.97 -12.92 8.90
N LEU A 89 -13.96 -12.05 8.74
CA LEU A 89 -13.33 -11.83 7.44
C LEU A 89 -12.73 -13.12 6.89
N LYS A 90 -12.96 -13.36 5.62
CA LYS A 90 -12.27 -14.43 4.90
C LYS A 90 -10.76 -14.17 4.91
N PRO A 91 -9.90 -15.20 5.06
CA PRO A 91 -8.46 -15.02 5.08
C PRO A 91 -7.92 -14.22 3.90
N THR A 92 -8.44 -14.48 2.69
CA THR A 92 -8.06 -13.76 1.46
C THR A 92 -8.24 -12.24 1.57
N TYR A 93 -9.29 -11.78 2.25
CA TYR A 93 -9.56 -10.36 2.42
C TYR A 93 -8.88 -9.76 3.66
N SER A 94 -8.72 -10.54 4.73
CA SER A 94 -8.02 -10.07 5.93
C SER A 94 -6.56 -9.70 5.65
N GLU A 95 -5.91 -10.40 4.73
CA GLU A 95 -4.56 -10.09 4.27
C GLU A 95 -4.48 -8.83 3.38
N ARG A 96 -5.62 -8.36 2.86
CA ARG A 96 -5.74 -7.21 1.94
C ARG A 96 -6.14 -5.91 2.65
N ILE A 97 -6.44 -5.97 3.95
CA ILE A 97 -6.79 -4.79 4.75
C ILE A 97 -5.52 -3.98 5.03
N PRO A 98 -5.60 -2.63 4.94
CA PRO A 98 -4.49 -1.76 5.28
C PRO A 98 -3.98 -2.01 6.70
N ARG A 99 -2.68 -2.05 6.87
CA ARG A 99 -2.04 -2.19 8.18
C ARG A 99 -0.91 -1.20 8.37
N LEU A 100 -0.75 -0.74 9.61
CA LEU A 100 0.36 0.13 10.00
C LEU A 100 1.67 -0.66 9.95
N ILE A 101 2.69 -0.06 9.37
CA ILE A 101 4.05 -0.59 9.32
C ILE A 101 5.05 0.54 9.52
N TYR A 102 6.15 0.24 10.18
CA TYR A 102 7.31 1.13 10.29
C TYR A 102 8.43 0.62 9.40
N PHE A 103 9.17 1.50 8.76
CA PHE A 103 10.29 1.11 7.92
C PHE A 103 11.38 2.18 7.90
N ASN A 104 12.61 1.76 7.60
CA ASN A 104 13.76 2.63 7.51
C ASN A 104 14.31 2.72 6.07
N LYS A 105 15.30 3.58 5.88
CA LYS A 105 15.95 3.82 4.57
C LYS A 105 16.61 2.59 3.93
N TYR A 106 16.84 1.54 4.70
CA TYR A 106 17.39 0.28 4.19
C TYR A 106 16.30 -0.73 3.80
N GLY A 107 15.05 -0.39 4.03
CA GLY A 107 13.90 -1.25 3.78
C GLY A 107 13.57 -2.20 4.92
N ASN A 108 14.30 -2.16 6.05
CA ASN A 108 13.90 -2.93 7.21
C ASN A 108 12.56 -2.45 7.71
N ALA A 109 11.66 -3.37 8.00
CA ALA A 109 10.29 -3.10 8.38
C ALA A 109 9.92 -3.84 9.67
N ALA A 110 9.01 -3.25 10.45
CA ALA A 110 8.47 -3.86 11.67
C ALA A 110 7.09 -3.29 11.99
N GLU A 111 6.33 -4.00 12.80
CA GLU A 111 5.06 -3.54 13.35
C GLU A 111 5.24 -2.54 14.51
N ASN A 112 6.44 -2.49 15.08
CA ASN A 112 6.79 -1.59 16.17
C ASN A 112 8.03 -0.76 15.80
N ALA A 113 7.94 0.56 15.93
CA ALA A 113 9.03 1.50 15.65
C ALA A 113 10.29 1.24 16.50
N ASP A 114 10.13 0.81 17.74
CA ASP A 114 11.23 0.56 18.68
C ASP A 114 12.23 -0.50 18.19
N LEU A 115 11.78 -1.36 17.27
CA LEU A 115 12.63 -2.41 16.69
C LEU A 115 13.59 -1.92 15.59
N LEU A 116 13.39 -0.70 15.08
CA LEU A 116 14.09 -0.21 13.88
C LEU A 116 15.02 0.98 14.14
N GLY A 117 14.88 1.69 15.26
CA GLY A 117 15.55 2.97 15.49
C GLY A 117 14.94 4.08 14.63
N GLU A 118 15.75 4.76 13.83
CA GLU A 118 15.24 5.80 12.91
C GLU A 118 14.38 5.17 11.80
N CYS A 119 13.09 5.49 11.82
CA CYS A 119 12.11 4.93 10.88
C CYS A 119 10.96 5.90 10.65
N ILE A 120 10.17 5.63 9.61
CA ILE A 120 8.92 6.33 9.35
C ILE A 120 7.75 5.34 9.40
N ALA A 121 6.57 5.87 9.72
CA ALA A 121 5.33 5.12 9.68
C ALA A 121 4.72 5.18 8.28
N GLY A 122 4.14 4.09 7.84
CA GLY A 122 3.38 3.98 6.60
C GLY A 122 2.24 3.00 6.73
N ILE A 123 1.41 2.95 5.71
CA ILE A 123 0.32 1.99 5.59
C ILE A 123 0.67 0.99 4.49
N TYR A 124 0.76 -0.28 4.84
CA TYR A 124 0.95 -1.36 3.87
C TYR A 124 -0.40 -1.89 3.41
N VAL A 125 -0.56 -2.03 2.10
CA VAL A 125 -1.74 -2.63 1.46
C VAL A 125 -1.28 -3.69 0.48
N ALA A 126 -1.72 -4.93 0.67
CA ALA A 126 -1.34 -6.03 -0.22
C ALA A 126 -1.98 -5.90 -1.60
N SER A 127 -1.24 -6.28 -2.64
CA SER A 127 -1.75 -6.45 -4.01
C SER A 127 -2.47 -7.80 -4.16
N PRO A 128 -3.52 -7.93 -4.96
CA PRO A 128 -4.20 -6.85 -5.67
C PRO A 128 -4.95 -5.90 -4.73
N LEU A 129 -4.98 -4.63 -5.12
CA LEU A 129 -5.62 -3.57 -4.32
C LEU A 129 -7.14 -3.81 -4.25
N ARG A 130 -7.64 -4.17 -3.07
CA ARG A 130 -9.08 -4.37 -2.82
C ARG A 130 -9.72 -3.20 -2.09
N TYR A 131 -8.91 -2.45 -1.38
CA TYR A 131 -9.30 -1.23 -0.72
C TYR A 131 -8.23 -0.17 -0.95
N ASP A 132 -8.64 0.99 -1.44
CA ASP A 132 -7.79 2.16 -1.57
C ASP A 132 -7.99 3.06 -0.35
N PRO A 133 -7.06 3.06 0.62
CA PRO A 133 -7.22 3.85 1.83
C PRO A 133 -7.15 5.36 1.59
N THR A 134 -6.54 5.79 0.48
CA THR A 134 -6.40 7.22 0.13
C THR A 134 -7.71 7.81 -0.42
N ALA A 135 -8.54 6.98 -1.02
CA ALA A 135 -9.86 7.35 -1.55
C ALA A 135 -11.02 6.78 -0.71
N LYS A 136 -10.72 5.94 0.30
CA LYS A 136 -11.69 5.15 1.07
C LYS A 136 -12.64 4.37 0.17
N ALA A 137 -12.08 3.76 -0.88
CA ALA A 137 -12.84 3.08 -1.92
C ALA A 137 -12.54 1.58 -1.93
N ILE A 138 -13.61 0.79 -2.07
CA ILE A 138 -13.53 -0.66 -2.19
C ILE A 138 -13.65 -1.03 -3.66
N TYR A 139 -12.71 -1.86 -4.13
CA TYR A 139 -12.77 -2.44 -5.47
C TYR A 139 -13.46 -3.80 -5.41
N THR A 140 -14.59 -3.90 -6.09
CA THR A 140 -15.37 -5.13 -6.22
C THR A 140 -15.12 -5.78 -7.59
N GLY A 141 -15.17 -7.11 -7.64
CA GLY A 141 -14.98 -7.85 -8.89
C GLY A 141 -13.52 -7.96 -9.33
N SER A 142 -13.32 -8.32 -10.59
CA SER A 142 -12.02 -8.61 -11.20
C SER A 142 -11.35 -7.39 -11.87
N SER A 143 -11.48 -6.20 -11.29
CA SER A 143 -10.82 -5.01 -11.84
C SER A 143 -9.30 -5.13 -11.72
N LYS A 144 -8.60 -4.92 -12.83
CA LYS A 144 -7.14 -5.07 -12.89
C LYS A 144 -6.41 -3.91 -12.21
N GLU A 145 -5.22 -4.17 -11.66
CA GLU A 145 -4.41 -3.15 -10.95
C GLU A 145 -4.14 -1.88 -11.79
N TRP A 146 -3.88 -2.01 -13.08
CA TRP A 146 -3.64 -0.86 -13.97
C TRP A 146 -4.88 0.04 -14.15
N SER A 147 -6.09 -0.45 -13.85
CA SER A 147 -7.31 0.39 -13.83
C SER A 147 -7.45 1.19 -12.54
N LYS A 148 -6.75 0.80 -11.49
CA LYS A 148 -6.79 1.42 -10.15
C LYS A 148 -5.65 2.40 -9.92
N LEU A 149 -4.49 2.14 -10.53
CA LEU A 149 -3.25 2.88 -10.34
C LEU A 149 -2.69 3.40 -11.66
N SER A 150 -2.00 4.53 -11.60
CA SER A 150 -1.30 5.13 -12.74
C SER A 150 0.17 5.36 -12.44
N LYS A 151 1.01 5.36 -13.47
CA LYS A 151 2.40 5.79 -13.40
C LYS A 151 2.54 7.26 -13.82
N ILE A 152 3.60 7.92 -13.35
CA ILE A 152 4.00 9.21 -13.95
C ILE A 152 4.45 8.94 -15.38
N GLY A 153 3.94 9.72 -16.34
CA GLY A 153 4.42 9.74 -17.72
C GLY A 153 3.80 8.68 -18.63
N SER A 154 2.57 8.22 -18.38
CA SER A 154 1.85 7.31 -19.27
C SER A 154 1.47 7.94 -20.63
N GLU A 155 1.72 9.21 -20.85
CA GLU A 155 1.51 9.89 -22.13
C GLU A 155 2.84 10.25 -22.76
N GLY A 156 3.42 9.33 -23.53
CA GLY A 156 4.47 9.60 -24.50
C GLY A 156 5.92 9.39 -24.03
N ARG A 157 6.51 8.36 -24.56
CA ARG A 157 7.91 8.19 -24.97
C ARG A 157 9.04 8.12 -23.95
N SER A 158 8.84 8.12 -22.67
CA SER A 158 9.89 7.65 -21.75
C SER A 158 9.27 7.07 -20.50
N THR A 159 9.58 5.81 -20.23
CA THR A 159 9.39 5.14 -18.96
C THR A 159 10.38 5.72 -17.93
N ALA A 160 10.25 7.02 -17.61
CA ALA A 160 10.89 7.55 -16.44
C ALA A 160 10.14 7.04 -15.22
N THR A 161 10.59 5.93 -14.68
CA THR A 161 10.15 5.50 -13.36
C THR A 161 10.68 6.51 -12.37
N THR A 162 9.82 7.38 -11.87
CA THR A 162 10.18 8.26 -10.76
C THR A 162 10.37 7.39 -9.53
N VAL A 163 11.58 7.37 -9.02
CA VAL A 163 11.96 6.61 -7.83
C VAL A 163 12.29 7.61 -6.74
N LEU A 164 11.56 7.57 -5.63
CA LEU A 164 11.89 8.34 -4.45
C LEU A 164 12.71 7.51 -3.47
N SER A 165 13.77 8.13 -2.92
CA SER A 165 14.50 7.57 -1.82
C SER A 165 13.79 7.87 -0.50
N TYR A 166 14.08 7.06 0.52
CA TYR A 166 13.67 7.35 1.89
C TYR A 166 14.08 8.77 2.35
N GLU A 167 15.28 9.22 1.96
CA GLU A 167 15.78 10.55 2.29
C GLU A 167 14.91 11.65 1.67
N ASN A 168 14.49 11.49 0.40
CA ASN A 168 13.59 12.43 -0.25
C ASN A 168 12.22 12.48 0.45
N ILE A 169 11.71 11.35 0.93
CA ILE A 169 10.46 11.30 1.70
C ILE A 169 10.60 12.09 3.00
N ILE A 170 11.72 11.94 3.71
CA ILE A 170 11.99 12.70 4.94
C ILE A 170 12.17 14.20 4.65
N GLU A 171 12.93 14.55 3.60
CA GLU A 171 13.12 15.95 3.19
C GLU A 171 11.79 16.61 2.81
N MET A 172 10.92 15.92 2.08
CA MET A 172 9.59 16.42 1.76
C MET A 172 8.76 16.68 3.03
N LYS A 173 8.78 15.74 3.98
CA LYS A 173 8.11 15.91 5.28
C LYS A 173 8.70 17.05 6.12
N ALA A 174 10.02 17.30 6.03
CA ALA A 174 10.68 18.38 6.76
C ALA A 174 10.46 19.76 6.12
N ALA A 175 10.30 19.81 4.79
CA ALA A 175 10.08 21.07 4.05
C ALA A 175 8.68 21.67 4.29
N ASP A 176 7.71 20.83 4.66
CA ASP A 176 6.34 21.24 4.94
C ASP A 176 6.13 21.72 6.41
N VAL A 177 7.17 21.72 7.25
CA VAL A 177 7.06 22.28 8.60
C VAL A 177 7.04 23.80 8.49
N PRO A 178 5.93 24.48 8.79
CA PRO A 178 5.91 25.93 8.79
C PRO A 178 6.88 26.43 9.85
N SER A 179 7.82 27.25 9.41
CA SER A 179 8.72 27.97 10.32
C SER A 179 7.85 28.83 11.26
N SER A 180 7.79 28.43 12.50
CA SER A 180 7.18 29.21 13.58
C SER A 180 8.00 30.45 13.89
#